data_7075d440d621af1f98b436932aba5eb1
#
_entry.id   7075d440d621af1f98b436932aba5eb1
#
_cell.length_a   1.000
_cell.length_b   1.000
_cell.length_c   1.000
_cell.angle_alpha   90.00
_cell.angle_beta   90.00
_cell.angle_gamma   90.00
#
_symmetry.space_group_name_H-M   'P 1'
#
loop_
_entity.id
_entity.type
_entity.pdbx_description
1 polymer ?
#
loop_
_entity_poly.entity_id
_entity_poly.type
_entity_poly.pdbx_seq_one_letter_code
_entity_poly.pdbx_strand_id
1 'polypeptide(L)'
;LGISVGMKDGALTVIAPLDGTPAFRAGVKAGDIILKIDDQATIGMTIDDSVKLMRGKPKTDIVLTMIRKNELKPLKIKITRDIIKIQSVYVKTIGEKILYIHVTSFDQKVVKDVKKAIKENSTREGFILDFRNNPGGLLDQAVGLVDLFVEEGVIVSQKGKSKAENLEYK
;
A
#
# COMPACT_ATOMS: atom_id res chain seq x y z
N LEU A 1 0.53 11.39 -4.15
CA LEU A 1 0.93 10.83 -5.46
C LEU A 1 0.83 9.30 -5.51
N GLY A 2 1.13 8.62 -4.37
CA GLY A 2 1.15 7.17 -4.31
C GLY A 2 2.40 6.57 -4.95
N ILE A 3 3.57 7.05 -4.53
CA ILE A 3 4.87 6.49 -4.88
C ILE A 3 5.70 6.25 -3.64
N SER A 4 6.49 5.18 -3.66
CA SER A 4 7.58 4.94 -2.73
C SER A 4 8.88 5.42 -3.39
N VAL A 5 9.67 6.22 -2.67
CA VAL A 5 10.93 6.76 -3.14
C VAL A 5 12.06 6.45 -2.16
N GLY A 6 13.28 6.42 -2.66
CA GLY A 6 14.49 6.22 -1.87
C GLY A 6 15.69 6.88 -2.54
N MET A 7 16.80 6.97 -1.83
CA MET A 7 18.08 7.40 -2.41
C MET A 7 18.82 6.17 -2.97
N LYS A 8 19.21 6.25 -4.24
CA LYS A 8 20.07 5.27 -4.88
C LYS A 8 21.20 6.00 -5.59
N ASP A 9 22.43 5.66 -5.26
CA ASP A 9 23.64 6.29 -5.81
C ASP A 9 23.60 7.83 -5.73
N GLY A 10 23.07 8.36 -4.61
CA GLY A 10 22.92 9.81 -4.38
C GLY A 10 21.78 10.48 -5.14
N ALA A 11 20.96 9.73 -5.88
CA ALA A 11 19.84 10.24 -6.64
C ALA A 11 18.49 9.80 -6.08
N LEU A 12 17.51 10.71 -6.06
CA LEU A 12 16.14 10.40 -5.67
C LEU A 12 15.50 9.47 -6.71
N THR A 13 15.19 8.26 -6.29
CA THR A 13 14.73 7.20 -7.21
C THR A 13 13.37 6.65 -6.77
N VAL A 14 12.50 6.40 -7.72
CA VAL A 14 11.22 5.70 -7.49
C VAL A 14 11.49 4.23 -7.20
N ILE A 15 11.17 3.76 -6.00
CA ILE A 15 11.22 2.34 -5.65
C ILE A 15 10.05 1.62 -6.34
N ALA A 16 8.83 2.12 -6.13
CA ALA A 16 7.64 1.62 -6.81
C ALA A 16 6.51 2.67 -6.78
N PRO A 17 5.72 2.83 -7.85
CA PRO A 17 4.40 3.43 -7.76
C PRO A 17 3.44 2.42 -7.12
N LEU A 18 2.48 2.91 -6.32
CA LEU A 18 1.41 2.08 -5.75
C LEU A 18 0.29 1.91 -6.80
N ASP A 19 -0.19 0.69 -6.95
CA ASP A 19 -1.23 0.36 -7.92
C ASP A 19 -2.48 1.23 -7.75
N GLY A 20 -3.07 1.64 -8.88
CA GLY A 20 -4.29 2.44 -8.89
C GLY A 20 -4.14 3.88 -8.40
N THR A 21 -2.93 4.35 -8.08
CA THR A 21 -2.68 5.73 -7.62
C THR A 21 -2.46 6.72 -8.79
N PRO A 22 -2.51 8.04 -8.52
CA PRO A 22 -2.25 9.05 -9.55
C PRO A 22 -0.91 8.87 -10.26
N ALA A 23 0.16 8.57 -9.54
CA ALA A 23 1.47 8.36 -10.14
C ALA A 23 1.53 7.11 -11.02
N PHE A 24 0.90 6.01 -10.58
CA PHE A 24 0.78 4.79 -11.37
C PHE A 24 0.03 5.05 -12.68
N ARG A 25 -1.13 5.73 -12.61
CA ARG A 25 -1.93 6.10 -13.81
C ARG A 25 -1.20 7.06 -14.74
N ALA A 26 -0.35 7.94 -14.18
CA ALA A 26 0.47 8.85 -14.97
C ALA A 26 1.66 8.18 -15.65
N GLY A 27 1.91 6.88 -15.38
CA GLY A 27 2.96 6.11 -16.03
C GLY A 27 4.34 6.22 -15.36
N VAL A 28 4.40 6.59 -14.07
CA VAL A 28 5.62 6.48 -13.25
C VAL A 28 5.98 5.00 -13.10
N LYS A 29 7.27 4.68 -13.18
CA LYS A 29 7.77 3.29 -13.07
C LYS A 29 8.84 3.17 -11.99
N ALA A 30 9.00 1.96 -11.49
CA ALA A 30 10.13 1.63 -10.63
C ALA A 30 11.46 1.87 -11.36
N GLY A 31 12.43 2.46 -10.66
CA GLY A 31 13.73 2.81 -11.21
C GLY A 31 13.79 4.18 -11.91
N ASP A 32 12.69 4.91 -12.01
CA ASP A 32 12.72 6.29 -12.50
C ASP A 32 13.53 7.16 -11.52
N ILE A 33 14.51 7.92 -12.03
CA ILE A 33 15.30 8.86 -11.25
C ILE A 33 14.64 10.24 -11.37
N ILE A 34 14.23 10.82 -10.26
CA ILE A 34 13.56 12.12 -10.22
C ILE A 34 14.63 13.22 -10.21
N LEU A 35 14.71 14.00 -11.26
CA LEU A 35 15.65 15.12 -11.40
C LEU A 35 15.09 16.44 -10.86
N LYS A 36 13.78 16.66 -11.08
CA LYS A 36 13.08 17.87 -10.60
C LYS A 36 11.70 17.53 -10.11
N ILE A 37 11.27 18.29 -9.14
CA ILE A 37 9.91 18.36 -8.62
C ILE A 37 9.42 19.80 -8.92
N ASP A 38 8.48 19.92 -9.86
CA ASP A 38 8.16 21.19 -10.52
C ASP A 38 9.46 21.83 -11.07
N ASP A 39 9.80 23.05 -10.65
CA ASP A 39 11.02 23.73 -11.07
C ASP A 39 12.23 23.48 -10.15
N GLN A 40 12.08 22.76 -9.06
CA GLN A 40 13.13 22.53 -8.07
C GLN A 40 13.92 21.26 -8.38
N ALA A 41 15.26 21.39 -8.52
CA ALA A 41 16.14 20.27 -8.71
C ALA A 41 16.27 19.43 -7.42
N THR A 42 16.28 18.11 -7.56
CA THR A 42 16.35 17.17 -6.41
C THR A 42 17.77 16.86 -5.94
N ILE A 43 18.78 17.31 -6.70
CA ILE A 43 20.18 17.09 -6.32
C ILE A 43 20.50 17.74 -4.96
N GLY A 44 21.07 16.98 -4.06
CA GLY A 44 21.38 17.43 -2.68
C GLY A 44 20.21 17.48 -1.74
N MET A 45 18.98 17.19 -2.18
CA MET A 45 17.82 17.10 -1.30
C MET A 45 17.82 15.82 -0.49
N THR A 46 17.30 15.89 0.73
CA THR A 46 16.96 14.70 1.49
C THR A 46 15.65 14.08 0.97
N ILE A 47 15.40 12.81 1.35
CA ILE A 47 14.12 12.15 1.03
C ILE A 47 12.95 12.96 1.63
N ASP A 48 13.10 13.43 2.87
CA ASP A 48 12.05 14.18 3.57
C ASP A 48 11.73 15.51 2.89
N ASP A 49 12.73 16.25 2.42
CA ASP A 49 12.53 17.50 1.69
C ASP A 49 11.81 17.25 0.36
N SER A 50 12.24 16.22 -0.35
CA SER A 50 11.61 15.80 -1.61
C SER A 50 10.16 15.37 -1.39
N VAL A 51 9.87 14.62 -0.32
CA VAL A 51 8.51 14.20 0.05
C VAL A 51 7.64 15.40 0.41
N LYS A 52 8.17 16.40 1.15
CA LYS A 52 7.44 17.63 1.46
C LYS A 52 7.02 18.39 0.20
N LEU A 53 7.91 18.50 -0.78
CA LEU A 53 7.60 19.13 -2.07
C LEU A 53 6.59 18.32 -2.90
N MET A 54 6.70 17.01 -2.89
CA MET A 54 5.75 16.14 -3.60
C MET A 54 4.36 16.13 -2.98
N ARG A 55 4.23 16.34 -1.68
CA ARG A 55 2.94 16.45 -1.00
C ARG A 55 2.26 17.78 -1.34
N GLY A 56 0.95 17.84 -1.22
CA GLY A 56 0.16 19.03 -1.43
C GLY A 56 -1.33 18.75 -1.36
N LYS A 57 -2.12 19.80 -1.56
CA LYS A 57 -3.59 19.69 -1.53
C LYS A 57 -4.08 18.73 -2.62
N PRO A 58 -5.07 17.84 -2.32
CA PRO A 58 -5.72 17.05 -3.37
C PRO A 58 -6.23 17.91 -4.52
N LYS A 59 -6.23 17.35 -5.73
CA LYS A 59 -6.64 18.02 -6.97
C LYS A 59 -5.72 19.14 -7.46
N THR A 60 -4.53 19.30 -6.85
CA THR A 60 -3.48 20.15 -7.40
C THR A 60 -2.51 19.32 -8.25
N ASP A 61 -1.92 19.94 -9.25
CA ASP A 61 -0.97 19.31 -10.15
C ASP A 61 0.46 19.45 -9.65
N ILE A 62 1.31 18.53 -10.05
CA ILE A 62 2.76 18.54 -9.89
C ILE A 62 3.39 17.95 -11.14
N VAL A 63 4.55 18.44 -11.52
CA VAL A 63 5.32 17.90 -12.64
C VAL A 63 6.61 17.29 -12.11
N LEU A 64 6.81 16.00 -12.36
CA LEU A 64 8.08 15.34 -12.07
C LEU A 64 8.89 15.22 -13.36
N THR A 65 10.11 15.74 -13.36
CA THR A 65 11.07 15.52 -14.45
C THR A 65 11.97 14.34 -14.06
N MET A 66 11.96 13.29 -14.85
CA MET A 66 12.60 12.02 -14.51
C MET A 66 13.48 11.50 -15.64
N ILE A 67 14.52 10.75 -15.29
CA ILE A 67 15.27 9.89 -16.21
C ILE A 67 14.79 8.46 -16.02
N ARG A 68 14.55 7.79 -17.14
CA ARG A 68 14.20 6.37 -17.19
C ARG A 68 15.22 5.61 -18.02
N LYS A 69 15.63 4.44 -17.55
CA LYS A 69 16.50 3.55 -18.32
C LYS A 69 15.88 3.29 -19.70
N ASN A 70 16.68 3.38 -20.75
CA ASN A 70 16.31 3.21 -22.15
C ASN A 70 15.51 4.37 -22.77
N GLU A 71 15.34 5.49 -22.08
CA GLU A 71 14.79 6.72 -22.65
C GLU A 71 15.93 7.72 -22.93
N LEU A 72 15.98 8.27 -24.14
CA LEU A 72 17.05 9.18 -24.57
C LEU A 72 16.90 10.60 -23.99
N LYS A 73 15.72 10.96 -23.55
CA LYS A 73 15.39 12.31 -23.03
C LYS A 73 14.69 12.22 -21.70
N PRO A 74 14.88 13.22 -20.83
CA PRO A 74 14.10 13.31 -19.58
C PRO A 74 12.61 13.35 -19.86
N LEU A 75 11.84 12.59 -19.08
CA LEU A 75 10.38 12.53 -19.13
C LEU A 75 9.81 13.60 -18.18
N LYS A 76 8.87 14.39 -18.65
CA LYS A 76 8.06 15.28 -17.80
C LYS A 76 6.70 14.62 -17.59
N ILE A 77 6.44 14.17 -16.37
CA ILE A 77 5.19 13.50 -16.01
C ILE A 77 4.38 14.42 -15.10
N LYS A 78 3.23 14.85 -15.61
CA LYS A 78 2.26 15.63 -14.84
C LYS A 78 1.37 14.68 -14.04
N ILE A 79 1.25 14.91 -12.74
CA ILE A 79 0.47 14.08 -11.82
C ILE A 79 -0.48 14.99 -11.05
N THR A 80 -1.76 14.71 -11.09
CA THR A 80 -2.74 15.40 -10.22
C THR A 80 -2.76 14.71 -8.87
N ARG A 81 -2.44 15.44 -7.80
CA ARG A 81 -2.48 14.94 -6.43
C ARG A 81 -3.89 14.48 -6.05
N ASP A 82 -3.99 13.39 -5.34
CA ASP A 82 -5.26 12.90 -4.81
C ASP A 82 -5.08 12.29 -3.43
N ILE A 83 -6.18 12.03 -2.74
CA ILE A 83 -6.17 11.25 -1.50
C ILE A 83 -5.83 9.81 -1.88
N ILE A 84 -4.68 9.33 -1.41
CA ILE A 84 -4.27 7.96 -1.64
C ILE A 84 -5.02 7.07 -0.67
N LYS A 85 -6.01 6.37 -1.17
CA LYS A 85 -6.66 5.28 -0.44
C LYS A 85 -5.80 4.04 -0.64
N ILE A 86 -5.04 3.69 0.38
CA ILE A 86 -4.35 2.39 0.40
C ILE A 86 -5.45 1.35 0.50
N GLN A 87 -5.58 0.52 -0.51
CA GLN A 87 -6.44 -0.65 -0.49
C GLN A 87 -5.58 -1.82 -0.05
N SER A 88 -5.91 -2.40 1.09
CA SER A 88 -5.19 -3.56 1.61
C SER A 88 -5.94 -4.87 1.38
N VAL A 89 -7.19 -4.80 0.92
CA VAL A 89 -8.04 -5.97 0.63
C VAL A 89 -8.45 -5.92 -0.83
N TYR A 90 -8.00 -6.89 -1.61
CA TYR A 90 -8.37 -7.06 -3.02
C TYR A 90 -9.27 -8.27 -3.15
N VAL A 91 -10.37 -8.11 -3.87
CA VAL A 91 -11.40 -9.14 -4.01
C VAL A 91 -11.60 -9.45 -5.48
N LYS A 92 -11.62 -10.74 -5.83
CA LYS A 92 -12.02 -11.24 -7.14
C LYS A 92 -12.71 -12.59 -7.02
N THR A 93 -13.43 -12.99 -8.04
CA THR A 93 -14.00 -14.34 -8.12
C THR A 93 -13.15 -15.21 -9.01
N ILE A 94 -12.99 -16.48 -8.65
CA ILE A 94 -12.36 -17.52 -9.47
C ILE A 94 -13.46 -18.46 -9.92
N GLY A 95 -13.72 -18.45 -11.22
CA GLY A 95 -14.94 -19.06 -11.73
C GLY A 95 -16.18 -18.39 -11.13
N GLU A 96 -17.27 -19.14 -11.00
CA GLU A 96 -18.52 -18.63 -10.41
C GLU A 96 -18.67 -18.96 -8.92
N LYS A 97 -17.79 -19.79 -8.36
CA LYS A 97 -17.97 -20.45 -7.05
C LYS A 97 -17.07 -19.96 -5.94
N ILE A 98 -15.87 -19.50 -6.26
CA ILE A 98 -14.84 -19.21 -5.26
C ILE A 98 -14.61 -17.70 -5.16
N LEU A 99 -14.69 -17.20 -3.93
CA LEU A 99 -14.26 -15.84 -3.59
C LEU A 99 -12.77 -15.83 -3.25
N TYR A 100 -11.97 -15.07 -3.98
CA TYR A 100 -10.56 -14.86 -3.68
C TYR A 100 -10.38 -13.49 -3.03
N ILE A 101 -9.77 -13.48 -1.85
CA ILE A 101 -9.50 -12.28 -1.05
C ILE A 101 -7.99 -12.23 -0.79
N HIS A 102 -7.32 -11.21 -1.33
CA HIS A 102 -5.90 -10.95 -1.08
C HIS A 102 -5.75 -9.77 -0.11
N VAL A 103 -5.13 -10.05 1.03
CA VAL A 103 -4.85 -9.04 2.08
C VAL A 103 -3.36 -8.72 2.04
N THR A 104 -3.01 -7.52 1.59
CA THR A 104 -1.61 -7.09 1.38
C THR A 104 -0.96 -6.47 2.60
N SER A 105 -1.74 -5.97 3.57
CA SER A 105 -1.28 -5.49 4.87
C SER A 105 -2.45 -5.38 5.84
N PHE A 106 -2.18 -5.34 7.14
CA PHE A 106 -3.22 -5.17 8.16
C PHE A 106 -3.38 -3.69 8.53
N ASP A 107 -4.15 -2.93 7.74
CA ASP A 107 -4.56 -1.57 8.06
C ASP A 107 -5.89 -1.55 8.84
N GLN A 108 -6.32 -0.37 9.31
CA GLN A 108 -7.51 -0.17 10.15
C GLN A 108 -8.84 -0.64 9.52
N LYS A 109 -8.85 -1.04 8.25
CA LYS A 109 -10.08 -1.38 7.50
C LYS A 109 -10.16 -2.85 7.11
N VAL A 110 -9.11 -3.62 7.31
CA VAL A 110 -9.00 -5.01 6.82
C VAL A 110 -10.18 -5.85 7.28
N VAL A 111 -10.48 -5.89 8.57
CA VAL A 111 -11.59 -6.67 9.12
C VAL A 111 -12.92 -6.26 8.49
N LYS A 112 -13.17 -4.95 8.43
CA LYS A 112 -14.40 -4.39 7.83
C LYS A 112 -14.53 -4.76 6.36
N ASP A 113 -13.44 -4.60 5.58
CA ASP A 113 -13.46 -4.80 4.14
C ASP A 113 -13.56 -6.30 3.79
N VAL A 114 -12.90 -7.19 4.55
CA VAL A 114 -13.04 -8.65 4.38
C VAL A 114 -14.46 -9.10 4.76
N LYS A 115 -14.99 -8.65 5.90
CA LYS A 115 -16.36 -8.97 6.33
C LYS A 115 -17.40 -8.52 5.30
N LYS A 116 -17.21 -7.34 4.72
CA LYS A 116 -18.03 -6.82 3.63
C LYS A 116 -17.93 -7.72 2.40
N ALA A 117 -16.70 -8.07 1.98
CA ALA A 117 -16.48 -8.91 0.81
C ALA A 117 -17.16 -10.27 0.93
N ILE A 118 -17.05 -10.92 2.09
CA ILE A 118 -17.73 -12.20 2.37
C ILE A 118 -19.24 -12.04 2.32
N LYS A 119 -19.79 -11.00 2.97
CA LYS A 119 -21.23 -10.75 3.00
C LYS A 119 -21.81 -10.49 1.61
N GLU A 120 -21.13 -9.69 0.79
CA GLU A 120 -21.56 -9.37 -0.59
C GLU A 120 -21.43 -10.56 -1.55
N ASN A 121 -20.72 -11.61 -1.15
CA ASN A 121 -20.48 -12.82 -1.93
C ASN A 121 -20.94 -14.08 -1.21
N SER A 122 -21.95 -14.00 -0.35
CA SER A 122 -22.44 -15.10 0.49
C SER A 122 -23.00 -16.31 -0.30
N THR A 123 -23.28 -16.14 -1.58
CA THR A 123 -23.73 -17.21 -2.48
C THR A 123 -22.60 -18.07 -3.01
N ARG A 124 -21.33 -17.76 -2.71
CA ARG A 124 -20.17 -18.54 -3.14
C ARG A 124 -20.03 -19.78 -2.29
N GLU A 125 -19.54 -20.87 -2.90
CA GLU A 125 -19.36 -22.17 -2.25
C GLU A 125 -18.12 -22.21 -1.33
N GLY A 126 -17.17 -21.31 -1.55
CA GLY A 126 -15.95 -21.23 -0.74
C GLY A 126 -15.16 -19.95 -0.99
N PHE A 127 -14.11 -19.75 -0.20
CA PHE A 127 -13.21 -18.62 -0.35
C PHE A 127 -11.74 -19.02 -0.17
N ILE A 128 -10.85 -18.22 -0.74
CA ILE A 128 -9.41 -18.30 -0.58
C ILE A 128 -8.95 -17.00 0.03
N LEU A 129 -8.28 -17.07 1.20
CA LEU A 129 -7.55 -15.97 1.80
C LEU A 129 -6.08 -16.06 1.40
N ASP A 130 -5.58 -15.01 0.75
CA ASP A 130 -4.19 -14.93 0.32
C ASP A 130 -3.46 -13.83 1.09
N PHE A 131 -2.45 -14.23 1.86
CA PHE A 131 -1.59 -13.32 2.63
C PHE A 131 -0.16 -13.26 2.08
N ARG A 132 0.09 -13.74 0.88
CA ARG A 132 1.42 -13.69 0.28
C ARG A 132 1.87 -12.25 0.11
N ASN A 133 3.15 -11.99 0.45
CA ASN A 133 3.78 -10.66 0.46
C ASN A 133 3.13 -9.65 1.44
N ASN A 134 2.38 -10.13 2.45
CA ASN A 134 1.87 -9.30 3.52
C ASN A 134 2.96 -9.14 4.59
N PRO A 135 3.50 -7.92 4.85
CA PRO A 135 4.53 -7.69 5.86
C PRO A 135 3.98 -7.62 7.29
N GLY A 136 2.67 -7.76 7.48
CA GLY A 136 1.98 -7.56 8.76
C GLY A 136 1.21 -6.25 8.84
N GLY A 137 1.11 -5.70 10.05
CA GLY A 137 0.40 -4.44 10.34
C GLY A 137 -0.17 -4.42 11.73
N LEU A 138 -1.40 -3.92 11.89
CA LEU A 138 -2.08 -3.77 13.17
C LEU A 138 -2.51 -5.13 13.73
N LEU A 139 -2.09 -5.43 14.96
CA LEU A 139 -2.38 -6.71 15.63
C LEU A 139 -3.89 -6.91 15.85
N ASP A 140 -4.61 -5.87 16.25
CA ASP A 140 -6.06 -5.90 16.44
C ASP A 140 -6.80 -6.27 15.14
N GLN A 141 -6.31 -5.83 14.00
CA GLN A 141 -6.87 -6.19 12.70
C GLN A 141 -6.55 -7.63 12.30
N ALA A 142 -5.37 -8.14 12.65
CA ALA A 142 -5.03 -9.54 12.44
C ALA A 142 -5.90 -10.45 13.33
N VAL A 143 -6.03 -10.11 14.61
CA VAL A 143 -6.92 -10.81 15.56
C VAL A 143 -8.35 -10.80 15.07
N GLY A 144 -8.91 -9.62 14.77
CA GLY A 144 -10.28 -9.49 14.31
C GLY A 144 -10.55 -10.18 12.97
N LEU A 145 -9.53 -10.36 12.13
CA LEU A 145 -9.67 -11.15 10.91
C LEU A 145 -9.77 -12.64 11.21
N VAL A 146 -8.95 -13.18 12.12
CA VAL A 146 -9.00 -14.60 12.53
C VAL A 146 -10.33 -14.88 13.23
N ASP A 147 -10.81 -13.98 14.10
CA ASP A 147 -12.09 -14.05 14.81
C ASP A 147 -13.31 -14.21 13.87
N LEU A 148 -13.20 -13.78 12.59
CA LEU A 148 -14.25 -14.03 11.60
C LEU A 148 -14.41 -15.51 11.22
N PHE A 149 -13.44 -16.36 11.52
CA PHE A 149 -13.35 -17.75 11.03
C PHE A 149 -13.17 -18.77 12.15
N VAL A 150 -12.85 -18.35 13.36
CA VAL A 150 -12.59 -19.21 14.51
C VAL A 150 -13.62 -18.93 15.57
N GLU A 151 -14.36 -19.97 16.01
CA GLU A 151 -15.43 -19.81 17.01
C GLU A 151 -14.88 -19.78 18.44
N GLU A 152 -13.82 -20.56 18.73
CA GLU A 152 -13.25 -20.68 20.07
C GLU A 152 -11.74 -20.90 20.01
N GLY A 153 -11.05 -20.43 21.05
CA GLY A 153 -9.62 -20.69 21.24
C GLY A 153 -8.76 -19.42 21.29
N VAL A 154 -7.48 -19.64 21.55
CA VAL A 154 -6.50 -18.54 21.60
C VAL A 154 -6.04 -18.24 20.18
N ILE A 155 -6.29 -17.01 19.75
CA ILE A 155 -5.85 -16.53 18.42
C ILE A 155 -4.36 -16.18 18.47
N VAL A 156 -3.94 -15.40 19.48
CA VAL A 156 -2.53 -15.02 19.69
C VAL A 156 -2.29 -14.69 21.15
N SER A 157 -1.09 -15.00 21.66
CA SER A 157 -0.64 -14.56 22.96
C SER A 157 0.66 -13.77 22.85
N GLN A 158 0.76 -12.69 23.60
CA GLN A 158 1.98 -11.91 23.79
C GLN A 158 2.49 -12.16 25.20
N LYS A 159 3.77 -12.51 25.35
CA LYS A 159 4.42 -12.74 26.65
C LYS A 159 5.55 -11.73 26.82
N GLY A 160 5.46 -10.92 27.87
CA GLY A 160 6.49 -9.97 28.29
C GLY A 160 7.44 -10.54 29.34
N LYS A 161 8.39 -9.73 29.81
CA LYS A 161 9.29 -10.10 30.89
C LYS A 161 8.55 -10.24 32.23
N SER A 162 7.51 -9.46 32.44
CA SER A 162 6.65 -9.57 33.63
C SER A 162 5.29 -10.19 33.22
N LYS A 163 4.64 -10.87 34.19
CA LYS A 163 3.29 -11.43 33.97
C LYS A 163 2.24 -10.37 33.64
N ALA A 164 2.45 -9.13 34.09
CA ALA A 164 1.54 -8.00 33.80
C ALA A 164 1.55 -7.56 32.33
N GLU A 165 2.60 -7.94 31.57
CA GLU A 165 2.73 -7.65 30.15
C GLU A 165 2.14 -8.75 29.24
N ASN A 166 1.64 -9.82 29.85
CA ASN A 166 1.05 -10.92 29.09
C ASN A 166 -0.35 -10.54 28.63
N LEU A 167 -0.56 -10.64 27.33
CA LEU A 167 -1.85 -10.43 26.70
C LEU A 167 -2.24 -11.69 25.92
N GLU A 168 -3.52 -12.01 25.95
CA GLU A 168 -4.09 -13.15 25.25
C GLU A 168 -5.36 -12.69 24.54
N TYR A 169 -5.43 -12.97 23.24
CA TYR A 169 -6.58 -12.67 22.38
C TYR A 169 -7.27 -13.98 22.04
N LYS A 170 -8.57 -14.00 22.21
CA LYS A 170 -9.47 -15.16 21.98
C LYS A 170 -10.56 -14.79 21.03
#